data_96510d1d44c84cb2b26e47ed1fba8b2a
#
_entry.id   96510d1d44c84cb2b26e47ed1fba8b2a
#
_cell.length_a   1.000
_cell.length_b   1.000
_cell.length_c   1.000
_cell.angle_alpha   90.00
_cell.angle_beta   90.00
_cell.angle_gamma   90.00
#
_symmetry.space_group_name_H-M   'P 1'
#
loop_
_entity.id
_entity.type
_entity.pdbx_description
1 polymer ?
#
loop_
_entity_poly.entity_id
_entity_poly.type
_entity_poly.pdbx_seq_one_letter_code
_entity_poly.pdbx_strand_id
1 'polypeptide(L)'
;MTRIYVIHADEDYMSFDRLAAQARSAKLPVDFDHMPAKQTWVPHWKGNCRNKIYRCGGAIVFLSKHTAQGGVGWELECAQACALPMLGLCVDASKTTTIPEGLGDWPVVDWNWPEIERFIQTLAKGSSANA
;
A
#
# COMPACT_ATOMS: atom_id res chain seq x y z
N MET A 1 -10.81 12.21 -6.29
CA MET A 1 -10.62 11.35 -5.10
C MET A 1 -9.23 10.71 -5.16
N THR A 2 -8.52 10.74 -4.05
CA THR A 2 -7.20 10.12 -3.94
C THR A 2 -7.34 8.60 -3.94
N ARG A 3 -6.57 7.92 -4.77
CA ARG A 3 -6.56 6.46 -4.81
C ARG A 3 -5.20 5.94 -4.39
N ILE A 4 -5.19 5.03 -3.43
CA ILE A 4 -3.98 4.45 -2.86
C ILE A 4 -4.00 2.95 -3.03
N TYR A 5 -2.91 2.39 -3.54
CA TYR A 5 -2.74 0.94 -3.64
C TYR A 5 -2.11 0.42 -2.35
N VAL A 6 -2.67 -0.66 -1.80
CA VAL A 6 -2.12 -1.28 -0.59
C VAL A 6 -1.40 -2.57 -1.00
N ILE A 7 -0.10 -2.59 -0.74
CA ILE A 7 0.75 -3.75 -1.01
C ILE A 7 0.81 -4.56 0.28
N HIS A 8 0.33 -5.79 0.25
CA HIS A 8 0.33 -6.64 1.45
C HIS A 8 0.38 -8.11 1.08
N ALA A 9 0.92 -8.94 1.99
CA ALA A 9 0.80 -10.38 1.90
C ALA A 9 -0.67 -10.78 2.12
N ASP A 10 -1.08 -11.93 1.55
CA ASP A 10 -2.47 -12.38 1.67
C ASP A 10 -2.90 -12.55 3.13
N GLU A 11 -1.98 -12.94 4.00
CA GLU A 11 -2.24 -13.13 5.43
C GLU A 11 -2.61 -11.83 6.16
N ASP A 12 -2.30 -10.68 5.56
CA ASP A 12 -2.53 -9.38 6.19
C ASP A 12 -3.84 -8.71 5.74
N TYR A 13 -4.77 -9.49 5.17
CA TYR A 13 -6.02 -8.94 4.63
C TYR A 13 -6.89 -8.22 5.67
N MET A 14 -6.86 -8.68 6.92
CA MET A 14 -7.64 -8.03 7.99
C MET A 14 -7.14 -6.62 8.28
N SER A 15 -5.83 -6.40 8.13
CA SER A 15 -5.26 -5.07 8.29
C SER A 15 -5.73 -4.13 7.18
N PHE A 16 -5.92 -4.65 5.97
CA PHE A 16 -6.50 -3.88 4.89
C PHE A 16 -7.93 -3.42 5.25
N ASP A 17 -8.76 -4.32 5.76
CA ASP A 17 -10.12 -3.99 6.17
C ASP A 17 -10.13 -2.94 7.28
N ARG A 18 -9.19 -3.03 8.22
CA ARG A 18 -9.04 -2.06 9.30
C ARG A 18 -8.68 -0.67 8.76
N LEU A 19 -7.75 -0.61 7.82
CA LEU A 19 -7.35 0.66 7.21
C LEU A 19 -8.54 1.32 6.50
N ALA A 20 -9.27 0.55 5.70
CA ALA A 20 -10.43 1.05 4.97
C ALA A 20 -11.51 1.55 5.93
N ALA A 21 -11.74 0.83 7.03
CA ALA A 21 -12.72 1.22 8.04
C ALA A 21 -12.32 2.51 8.75
N GLN A 22 -11.04 2.68 9.09
CA GLN A 22 -10.56 3.91 9.75
C GLN A 22 -10.70 5.12 8.83
N ALA A 23 -10.37 4.97 7.56
CA ALA A 23 -10.52 6.06 6.59
C ALA A 23 -11.98 6.45 6.41
N ARG A 24 -12.87 5.47 6.37
CA ARG A 24 -14.30 5.70 6.24
C ARG A 24 -14.85 6.42 7.49
N SER A 25 -14.43 6.02 8.67
CA SER A 25 -14.81 6.68 9.92
C SER A 25 -14.32 8.13 9.96
N ALA A 26 -13.15 8.39 9.43
CA ALA A 26 -12.58 9.74 9.36
C ALA A 26 -13.16 10.57 8.22
N LYS A 27 -14.00 9.97 7.38
CA LYS A 27 -14.63 10.62 6.22
C LYS A 27 -13.62 11.23 5.26
N LEU A 28 -12.47 10.56 5.09
CA LEU A 28 -11.45 11.00 4.14
C LEU A 28 -11.87 10.63 2.71
N PRO A 29 -11.64 11.53 1.74
CA PRO A 29 -11.94 11.25 0.34
C PRO A 29 -10.84 10.40 -0.29
N VAL A 30 -10.71 9.17 0.15
CA VAL A 30 -9.69 8.23 -0.30
C VAL A 30 -10.35 6.90 -0.65
N ASP A 31 -9.81 6.26 -1.69
CA ASP A 31 -10.21 4.94 -2.11
C ASP A 31 -8.97 4.04 -2.10
N PHE A 32 -9.10 2.85 -1.53
CA PHE A 32 -7.99 1.89 -1.46
C PHE A 32 -8.23 0.75 -2.44
N ASP A 33 -7.18 0.38 -3.15
CA ASP A 33 -7.20 -0.76 -4.06
C ASP A 33 -6.12 -1.77 -3.63
N HIS A 34 -6.32 -3.04 -3.96
CA HIS A 34 -5.36 -4.09 -3.64
C HIS A 34 -5.64 -5.34 -4.48
N MET A 35 -4.78 -6.33 -4.36
CA MET A 35 -5.02 -7.67 -4.88
C MET A 35 -5.38 -8.57 -3.70
N PRO A 36 -6.67 -8.87 -3.48
CA PRO A 36 -7.11 -9.57 -2.26
C PRO A 36 -6.64 -11.01 -2.16
N ALA A 37 -6.44 -11.69 -3.28
CA ALA A 37 -5.89 -13.04 -3.29
C ALA A 37 -4.87 -13.13 -4.43
N LYS A 38 -3.59 -13.23 -4.08
CA LYS A 38 -2.52 -13.23 -5.06
C LYS A 38 -2.34 -14.61 -5.66
N GLN A 39 -3.11 -14.88 -6.71
CA GLN A 39 -2.99 -16.13 -7.46
C GLN A 39 -1.86 -15.97 -8.49
N THR A 40 -0.63 -16.00 -8.03
CA THR A 40 0.55 -15.71 -8.85
C THR A 40 0.74 -16.68 -10.00
N TRP A 41 0.08 -17.84 -9.97
CA TRP A 41 0.10 -18.83 -11.04
C TRP A 41 -0.91 -18.52 -12.17
N VAL A 42 -1.80 -17.55 -11.98
CA VAL A 42 -2.77 -17.17 -13.00
C VAL A 42 -2.06 -16.29 -14.05
N PRO A 43 -2.17 -16.60 -15.37
CA PRO A 43 -1.41 -15.89 -16.38
C PRO A 43 -1.56 -14.37 -16.42
N HIS A 44 -2.73 -13.85 -16.05
CA HIS A 44 -3.02 -12.42 -16.12
C HIS A 44 -2.81 -11.68 -14.80
N TRP A 45 -2.32 -12.38 -13.76
CA TRP A 45 -2.16 -11.79 -12.44
C TRP A 45 -1.28 -10.53 -12.45
N LYS A 46 -0.10 -10.63 -13.07
CA LYS A 46 0.87 -9.53 -13.09
C LYS A 46 0.32 -8.30 -13.84
N GLY A 47 -0.33 -8.53 -14.96
CA GLY A 47 -0.92 -7.44 -15.75
C GLY A 47 -2.05 -6.75 -15.00
N ASN A 48 -2.91 -7.52 -14.33
CA ASN A 48 -4.01 -6.97 -13.54
C ASN A 48 -3.47 -6.13 -12.38
N CYS A 49 -2.45 -6.61 -11.69
CA CYS A 49 -1.80 -5.92 -10.59
C CYS A 49 -1.21 -4.59 -11.07
N ARG A 50 -0.45 -4.60 -12.16
CA ARG A 50 0.16 -3.40 -12.72
C ARG A 50 -0.89 -2.37 -13.11
N ASN A 51 -1.99 -2.80 -13.71
CA ASN A 51 -3.07 -1.89 -14.12
C ASN A 51 -3.71 -1.20 -12.92
N LYS A 52 -3.90 -1.92 -11.82
CA LYS A 52 -4.44 -1.32 -10.60
C LYS A 52 -3.46 -0.28 -10.01
N ILE A 53 -2.20 -0.63 -9.93
CA ILE A 53 -1.17 0.26 -9.38
C ILE A 53 -1.04 1.52 -10.23
N TYR A 54 -1.08 1.38 -11.54
CA TYR A 54 -0.97 2.51 -12.47
C TYR A 54 -2.03 3.57 -12.25
N ARG A 55 -3.20 3.18 -11.73
CA ARG A 55 -4.31 4.09 -11.49
C ARG A 55 -4.23 4.82 -10.14
N CYS A 56 -3.25 4.48 -9.32
CA CYS A 56 -3.13 5.02 -7.97
C CYS A 56 -2.14 6.17 -7.93
N GLY A 57 -2.33 7.06 -6.95
CA GLY A 57 -1.43 8.20 -6.72
C GLY A 57 -0.39 7.95 -5.63
N GLY A 58 -0.48 6.83 -4.95
CA GLY A 58 0.46 6.45 -3.90
C GLY A 58 0.25 5.02 -3.47
N ALA A 59 1.13 4.50 -2.62
CA ALA A 59 1.04 3.14 -2.11
C ALA A 59 1.35 3.09 -0.62
N ILE A 60 0.63 2.23 0.10
CA ILE A 60 0.94 1.89 1.48
C ILE A 60 1.40 0.43 1.47
N VAL A 61 2.56 0.17 2.06
CA VAL A 61 3.17 -1.15 2.10
C VAL A 61 3.02 -1.71 3.52
N PHE A 62 2.23 -2.77 3.68
CA PHE A 62 2.09 -3.42 4.97
C PHE A 62 3.32 -4.27 5.26
N LEU A 63 3.95 -4.02 6.40
CA LEU A 63 5.13 -4.73 6.84
C LEU A 63 4.78 -5.66 7.99
N SER A 64 4.99 -6.95 7.78
CA SER A 64 4.75 -7.99 8.76
C SER A 64 5.75 -9.13 8.54
N LYS A 65 5.66 -10.17 9.35
CA LYS A 65 6.46 -11.37 9.14
C LYS A 65 6.14 -12.08 7.81
N HIS A 66 5.03 -11.74 7.16
CA HIS A 66 4.59 -12.33 5.90
C HIS A 66 5.00 -11.52 4.66
N THR A 67 5.61 -10.35 4.85
CA THR A 67 5.85 -9.39 3.76
C THR A 67 6.67 -9.94 2.60
N ALA A 68 7.61 -10.85 2.87
CA ALA A 68 8.48 -11.40 1.82
C ALA A 68 7.81 -12.47 0.98
N GLN A 69 6.52 -12.74 1.20
CA GLN A 69 5.81 -13.85 0.55
C GLN A 69 4.93 -13.38 -0.60
N GLY A 70 4.62 -14.30 -1.49
CA GLY A 70 3.69 -14.08 -2.59
C GLY A 70 4.17 -13.05 -3.60
N GLY A 71 3.27 -12.23 -4.07
CA GLY A 71 3.54 -11.27 -5.13
C GLY A 71 3.97 -9.89 -4.67
N VAL A 72 4.32 -9.71 -3.38
CA VAL A 72 4.68 -8.40 -2.83
C VAL A 72 5.86 -7.78 -3.58
N GLY A 73 6.87 -8.56 -3.93
CA GLY A 73 8.02 -8.07 -4.68
C GLY A 73 7.63 -7.47 -6.02
N TRP A 74 6.73 -8.13 -6.75
CA TRP A 74 6.25 -7.63 -8.03
C TRP A 74 5.44 -6.33 -7.86
N GLU A 75 4.61 -6.27 -6.82
CA GLU A 75 3.83 -5.06 -6.54
C GLU A 75 4.74 -3.88 -6.24
N LEU A 76 5.81 -4.10 -5.47
CA LEU A 76 6.81 -3.07 -5.18
C LEU A 76 7.52 -2.60 -6.45
N GLU A 77 7.90 -3.52 -7.33
CA GLU A 77 8.50 -3.16 -8.61
C GLU A 77 7.57 -2.27 -9.44
N CYS A 78 6.30 -2.60 -9.48
CA CYS A 78 5.30 -1.80 -10.20
C CYS A 78 5.15 -0.39 -9.61
N ALA A 79 5.09 -0.30 -8.28
CA ALA A 79 4.97 0.99 -7.60
C ALA A 79 6.19 1.87 -7.86
N GLN A 80 7.39 1.29 -7.85
CA GLN A 80 8.61 2.01 -8.18
C GLN A 80 8.61 2.48 -9.64
N ALA A 81 8.22 1.61 -10.56
CA ALA A 81 8.17 1.95 -11.98
C ALA A 81 7.19 3.08 -12.27
N CYS A 82 6.12 3.19 -11.48
CA CYS A 82 5.15 4.28 -11.58
C CYS A 82 5.57 5.52 -10.77
N ALA A 83 6.71 5.48 -10.10
CA ALA A 83 7.22 6.55 -9.24
C ALA A 83 6.21 6.97 -8.16
N LEU A 84 5.48 6.03 -7.60
CA LEU A 84 4.49 6.32 -6.57
C LEU A 84 5.16 6.66 -5.25
N PRO A 85 4.72 7.72 -4.55
CA PRO A 85 5.08 7.91 -3.15
C PRO A 85 4.60 6.72 -2.32
N MET A 86 5.41 6.27 -1.35
CA MET A 86 5.10 5.10 -0.55
C MET A 86 5.24 5.37 0.95
N LEU A 87 4.46 4.66 1.74
CA LEU A 87 4.56 4.63 3.20
C LEU A 87 4.60 3.18 3.65
N GLY A 88 5.66 2.80 4.36
CA GLY A 88 5.73 1.49 5.01
C GLY A 88 4.98 1.54 6.34
N LEU A 89 4.07 0.60 6.57
CA LEU A 89 3.22 0.56 7.74
C LEU A 89 3.34 -0.78 8.43
N CYS A 90 3.92 -0.78 9.65
CA CYS A 90 4.04 -2.01 10.45
C CYS A 90 2.66 -2.41 10.95
N VAL A 91 2.19 -3.59 10.55
CA VAL A 91 0.83 -4.04 10.87
C VAL A 91 0.80 -5.08 11.98
N ASP A 92 1.96 -5.60 12.39
CA ASP A 92 2.05 -6.47 13.55
C ASP A 92 3.10 -5.95 14.53
N ALA A 93 3.11 -6.52 15.74
CA ALA A 93 4.05 -6.10 16.79
C ALA A 93 5.43 -6.75 16.63
N SER A 94 5.68 -7.48 15.55
CA SER A 94 6.96 -8.16 15.33
C SER A 94 8.04 -7.16 14.99
N LYS A 95 9.05 -7.06 15.85
CA LYS A 95 10.21 -6.21 15.61
C LYS A 95 11.22 -6.87 14.66
N THR A 96 10.93 -8.08 14.21
CA THR A 96 11.82 -8.84 13.33
C THR A 96 11.47 -8.68 11.85
N THR A 97 10.50 -7.82 11.53
CA THR A 97 10.09 -7.58 10.15
C THR A 97 11.25 -6.99 9.35
N THR A 98 11.59 -7.67 8.26
CA THR A 98 12.59 -7.17 7.33
C THR A 98 11.93 -6.17 6.38
N ILE A 99 12.54 -4.99 6.24
CA ILE A 99 12.04 -3.98 5.33
C ILE A 99 12.42 -4.40 3.90
N PRO A 100 11.45 -4.54 2.97
CA PRO A 100 11.75 -4.93 1.61
C PRO A 100 12.64 -3.89 0.91
N GLU A 101 13.60 -4.35 0.15
CA GLU A 101 14.48 -3.49 -0.62
C GLU A 101 13.70 -2.57 -1.56
N GLY A 102 12.62 -3.07 -2.13
CA GLY A 102 11.79 -2.30 -3.05
C GLY A 102 11.10 -1.09 -2.43
N LEU A 103 11.02 -1.01 -1.10
CA LEU A 103 10.49 0.19 -0.43
C LEU A 103 11.49 1.36 -0.50
N GLY A 104 12.78 1.08 -0.60
CA GLY A 104 13.80 2.12 -0.68
C GLY A 104 13.84 2.98 0.57
N ASP A 105 13.99 4.30 0.38
CA ASP A 105 14.11 5.26 1.48
C ASP A 105 12.79 5.84 1.96
N TRP A 106 11.66 5.33 1.49
CA TRP A 106 10.35 5.81 1.94
C TRP A 106 10.16 5.55 3.43
N PRO A 107 9.40 6.43 4.14
CA PRO A 107 9.21 6.30 5.59
C PRO A 107 8.54 4.97 5.98
N VAL A 108 8.93 4.48 7.15
CA VAL A 108 8.32 3.31 7.78
C VAL A 108 7.83 3.73 9.17
N VAL A 109 6.56 3.51 9.44
CA VAL A 109 5.95 3.89 10.72
C VAL A 109 5.19 2.71 11.32
N ASP A 110 5.01 2.72 12.64
CA ASP A 110 4.06 1.82 13.29
C ASP A 110 2.64 2.23 12.95
N TRP A 111 1.66 1.34 13.20
CA TRP A 111 0.26 1.65 12.94
C TRP A 111 -0.16 2.83 13.81
N ASN A 112 -0.27 3.99 13.18
CA ASN A 112 -0.54 5.25 13.84
C ASN A 112 -1.43 6.07 12.91
N TRP A 113 -2.69 6.22 13.26
CA TRP A 113 -3.64 6.86 12.36
C TRP A 113 -3.22 8.30 11.97
N PRO A 114 -2.73 9.16 12.87
CA PRO A 114 -2.28 10.49 12.44
C PRO A 114 -1.21 10.47 11.35
N GLU A 115 -0.29 9.53 11.38
CA GLU A 115 0.73 9.40 10.33
C GLU A 115 0.13 8.92 9.00
N ILE A 116 -0.80 7.97 9.08
CA ILE A 116 -1.51 7.46 7.90
C ILE A 116 -2.33 8.59 7.26
N GLU A 117 -3.07 9.32 8.07
CA GLU A 117 -3.89 10.43 7.60
C GLU A 117 -3.03 11.52 6.96
N ARG A 118 -1.88 11.83 7.55
CA ARG A 118 -0.94 12.80 7.00
C ARG A 118 -0.46 12.38 5.61
N PHE A 119 -0.13 11.10 5.44
CA PHE A 119 0.30 10.59 4.14
C PHE A 119 -0.81 10.74 3.10
N ILE A 120 -2.04 10.38 3.45
CA ILE A 120 -3.20 10.52 2.56
C ILE A 120 -3.41 11.97 2.16
N GLN A 121 -3.34 12.89 3.13
CA GLN A 121 -3.52 14.32 2.88
C GLN A 121 -2.39 14.89 2.01
N THR A 122 -1.18 14.43 2.21
CA THR A 122 -0.04 14.87 1.39
C THR A 122 -0.25 14.47 -0.08
N LEU A 123 -0.74 13.26 -0.34
CA LEU A 123 -1.05 12.81 -1.69
C LEU A 123 -2.16 13.66 -2.32
N ALA A 124 -3.20 13.96 -1.54
CA ALA A 124 -4.32 14.78 -2.03
C ALA A 124 -3.85 16.18 -2.41
N LYS A 125 -2.97 16.79 -1.62
CA LYS A 125 -2.40 18.11 -1.93
C LYS A 125 -1.52 18.07 -3.17
N GLY A 126 -0.70 17.03 -3.33
CA GLY A 126 0.13 16.85 -4.50
C GLY A 126 -0.71 16.75 -5.77
N SER A 127 -1.81 15.99 -5.73
CA SER A 127 -2.74 15.87 -6.84
C SER A 127 -3.38 17.22 -7.18
N SER A 128 -3.78 17.99 -6.15
CA SER A 128 -4.36 19.31 -6.34
C SER A 128 -3.37 20.31 -6.97
N ALA A 129 -2.10 20.22 -6.56
CA ALA A 129 -1.07 21.11 -7.07
C ALA A 129 -0.77 20.87 -8.55
N ASN A 130 -1.06 19.67 -9.05
CA ASN A 130 -0.83 19.29 -10.44
C ASN A 130 -2.06 19.42 -11.33
N ALA A 131 -3.14 19.87 -10.76
CA ALA A 131 -4.41 20.00 -11.47
C ALA A 131 -4.45 21.26 -12.36
#